data_d65ea207c7af6e7d20a0c89aa733cb8e
#
_entry.id   d65ea207c7af6e7d20a0c89aa733cb8e
#
_cell.length_a   1.000
_cell.length_b   1.000
_cell.length_c   1.000
_cell.angle_alpha   90.00
_cell.angle_beta   90.00
_cell.angle_gamma   90.00
#
_symmetry.space_group_name_H-M   'P 1'
#
loop_
_entity.id
_entity.type
_entity.pdbx_description
1 polymer ?
#
loop_
_entity_poly.entity_id
_entity_poly.type
_entity_poly.pdbx_seq_one_letter_code
_entity_poly.pdbx_strand_id
1 'polypeptide(L)' 'DVRVGQNVKIRKAIIDKSVNIPDNMKIGFDRDEDIRHFTVTDSGIVVVRKEMQLV' A
#
# COMPACT_ATOMS: atom_id res chain seq x y z
N ASP A 1 -4.07 -12.92 -5.77
CA ASP A 1 -3.56 -13.12 -4.41
C ASP A 1 -2.75 -11.93 -3.93
N VAL A 2 -3.01 -11.51 -2.73
CA VAL A 2 -2.22 -10.48 -2.07
C VAL A 2 -1.27 -11.18 -1.10
N ARG A 3 0.01 -10.84 -1.21
CA ARG A 3 1.00 -11.33 -0.27
C ARG A 3 1.50 -10.19 0.58
N VAL A 4 1.40 -10.34 1.88
CA VAL A 4 1.80 -9.33 2.83
C VAL A 4 3.00 -9.86 3.61
N GLY A 5 4.10 -9.13 3.58
CA GLY A 5 5.31 -9.50 4.29
C GLY A 5 5.17 -9.37 5.80
N GLN A 6 6.29 -9.53 6.51
CA GLN A 6 6.30 -9.44 7.97
C GLN A 6 6.40 -7.97 8.40
N ASN A 7 5.78 -7.66 9.51
CA ASN A 7 5.79 -6.33 10.11
C ASN A 7 5.21 -5.24 9.21
N VAL A 8 4.31 -5.63 8.31
CA VAL A 8 3.62 -4.68 7.45
C VAL A 8 2.50 -4.03 8.23
N LYS A 9 2.37 -2.72 8.10
CA LYS A 9 1.29 -1.96 8.72
C LYS A 9 0.47 -1.30 7.63
N ILE A 10 -0.83 -1.56 7.64
CA ILE A 10 -1.75 -1.03 6.64
C ILE A 10 -2.90 -0.33 7.34
N ARG A 11 -3.20 0.87 6.89
CA ARG A 11 -4.29 1.67 7.45
C ARG A 11 -4.97 2.43 6.34
N LYS A 12 -6.31 2.37 6.30
CA LYS A 12 -7.12 3.09 5.31
C LYS A 12 -6.62 2.87 3.89
N ALA A 13 -6.48 1.62 3.51
CA ALA A 13 -5.96 1.27 2.19
C ALA A 13 -6.86 0.26 1.50
N ILE A 14 -6.95 0.40 0.18
CA ILE A 14 -7.61 -0.57 -0.69
C ILE A 14 -6.52 -1.25 -1.49
N ILE A 15 -6.36 -2.55 -1.32
CA ILE A 15 -5.32 -3.31 -1.99
C ILE A 15 -5.97 -4.26 -2.99
N ASP A 16 -5.63 -4.10 -4.25
CA ASP A 16 -6.15 -4.92 -5.32
C ASP A 16 -5.45 -6.29 -5.37
N LYS A 17 -5.86 -7.11 -6.32
CA LYS A 17 -5.34 -8.47 -6.48
C LYS A 17 -3.86 -8.47 -6.87
N SER A 18 -3.19 -9.57 -6.58
CA SER A 18 -1.84 -9.83 -7.09
C SER A 18 -0.82 -8.76 -6.69
N VAL A 19 -0.98 -8.21 -5.50
CA VAL A 19 -0.03 -7.24 -4.96
C VAL A 19 0.87 -7.95 -3.96
N ASN A 20 2.17 -7.72 -4.08
CA ASN A 20 3.16 -8.21 -3.11
C ASN A 20 3.65 -7.04 -2.28
N ILE A 21 3.44 -7.12 -0.99
CA ILE A 21 3.87 -6.07 -0.07
C ILE A 21 5.12 -6.57 0.68
N PRO A 22 6.26 -5.91 0.50
CA PRO A 22 7.49 -6.35 1.15
C PRO A 22 7.45 -6.16 2.66
N ASP A 23 8.41 -6.80 3.33
CA ASP A 23 8.51 -6.71 4.78
C ASP A 23 8.72 -5.28 5.25
N ASN A 24 8.20 -4.97 6.41
CA ASN A 24 8.39 -3.70 7.09
C ASN A 24 7.78 -2.49 6.37
N MET A 25 6.92 -2.72 5.39
CA MET A 25 6.29 -1.62 4.68
C MET A 25 5.14 -1.04 5.49
N LYS A 26 4.98 0.26 5.42
CA LYS A 26 3.87 0.97 6.05
C LYS A 26 3.03 1.63 4.98
N ILE A 27 1.74 1.37 5.01
CA ILE A 27 0.79 1.93 4.05
C ILE A 27 -0.31 2.65 4.82
N GLY A 28 -0.49 3.93 4.53
CA GLY A 28 -1.50 4.74 5.19
C GLY A 28 -1.05 5.39 6.49
N PHE A 29 0.25 5.38 6.79
CA PHE A 29 0.79 6.00 7.99
C PHE A 29 1.58 7.27 7.71
N ASP A 30 2.23 7.34 6.56
CA ASP A 30 2.99 8.52 6.15
C ASP A 30 2.45 8.98 4.81
N ARG A 31 1.75 10.11 4.81
CA ARG A 31 1.10 10.61 3.61
C ARG A 31 2.09 10.92 2.49
N ASP A 32 3.22 11.49 2.82
CA ASP A 32 4.22 11.84 1.80
C ASP A 32 4.78 10.60 1.11
N GLU A 33 5.04 9.55 1.89
CA GLU A 33 5.50 8.29 1.32
C GLU A 33 4.39 7.61 0.52
N ASP A 34 3.16 7.68 1.01
CA ASP A 34 2.03 7.08 0.30
C ASP A 34 1.82 7.73 -1.05
N ILE A 35 1.91 9.05 -1.11
CA ILE A 35 1.74 9.80 -2.36
C ILE A 35 2.84 9.46 -3.36
N ARG A 36 4.05 9.20 -2.90
CA ARG A 36 5.16 8.82 -3.77
C ARG A 36 4.98 7.46 -4.41
N HIS A 37 4.38 6.53 -3.70
CA HIS A 37 4.32 5.13 -4.12
C HIS A 37 2.95 4.71 -4.61
N PHE A 38 1.90 5.37 -4.16
CA PHE A 38 0.54 4.94 -4.42
C PHE A 38 -0.33 6.11 -4.84
N THR A 39 -1.57 5.78 -5.22
CA THR A 39 -2.60 6.79 -5.42
C THR A 39 -3.30 7.02 -4.09
N VAL A 40 -3.39 8.26 -3.67
CA VAL A 40 -4.09 8.63 -2.44
C VAL A 40 -5.29 9.49 -2.80
N THR A 41 -6.48 9.11 -2.33
CA THR A 41 -7.70 9.86 -2.61
C THR A 41 -7.79 11.10 -1.74
N ASP A 42 -8.72 11.99 -2.08
CA ASP A 42 -8.98 13.19 -1.28
C ASP A 42 -9.38 12.86 0.16
N SER A 43 -9.99 11.72 0.35
CA SER A 43 -10.38 11.24 1.68
C SER A 43 -9.22 10.64 2.46
N GLY A 44 -8.05 10.56 1.87
CA GLY A 44 -6.87 9.99 2.51
C GLY A 44 -6.78 8.48 2.44
N ILE A 45 -7.53 7.88 1.52
CA ILE A 45 -7.49 6.43 1.33
C ILE A 45 -6.41 6.08 0.31
N VAL A 46 -5.51 5.19 0.68
CA VAL A 46 -4.44 4.73 -0.20
C VAL A 46 -4.98 3.62 -1.09
N VAL A 47 -4.75 3.74 -2.40
CA VAL A 47 -5.16 2.72 -3.36
C VAL A 47 -3.91 2.06 -3.92
N VAL A 48 -3.77 0.76 -3.68
CA VAL A 48 -2.67 -0.03 -4.21
C VAL A 48 -3.21 -0.85 -5.38
N ARG A 49 -2.72 -0.53 -6.55
CA ARG A 49 -3.24 -1.10 -7.79
C ARG A 49 -2.82 -2.55 -7.97
N LYS A 50 -3.63 -3.24 -8.77
CA LYS A 50 -3.37 -4.60 -9.19
C LYS A 50 -1.98 -4.73 -9.83
N GLU A 51 -1.26 -5.77 -9.46
CA GLU A 51 0.05 -6.10 -10.03
C GLU A 51 1.12 -5.04 -9.83
N MET A 52 0.90 -4.11 -8.91
CA MET A 52 1.89 -3.12 -8.60
C MET A 52 3.08 -3.76 -7.87
N GLN A 53 4.28 -3.44 -8.32
CA GLN A 53 5.48 -3.87 -7.62
C GLN A 53 5.94 -2.76 -6.69
N LEU A 54 6.03 -3.08 -5.42
CA LEU A 54 6.37 -2.11 -4.39
C LEU A 54 7.83 -2.21 -3.95
N VAL A 55 8.61 -2.95 -4.70
CA VAL A 55 10.01 -3.15 -4.37
C VAL A 55 10.89 -2.34 -5.30
#